data_0aa8237e780440eb5c86d98a656fc5ff
#
_entry.id   0aa8237e780440eb5c86d98a656fc5ff
#
_cell.length_a   1.000
_cell.length_b   1.000
_cell.length_c   1.000
_cell.angle_alpha   90.00
_cell.angle_beta   90.00
_cell.angle_gamma   90.00
#
_symmetry.space_group_name_H-M   'P 1'
#
loop_
_entity.id
_entity.type
_entity.pdbx_description
1 polymer ?
#
loop_
_entity_poly.entity_id
_entity_poly.type
_entity_poly.pdbx_seq_one_letter_code
_entity_poly.pdbx_strand_id
1 'polypeptide(L)'
;MEAFPGKERLTILRRLIAYAEKIFHLSNTVVAGVVDRRRQPRIPASRIVNSVAALFWTRMGSLNALELAAHSSFFRRWLGQSVCSADSVGRVTALMDAAGLRCGIHHIYDRLKRNKALPDQGGLGVAALDGHESHASYRRHCPGCLERTIRTGQTERTQYYHRQVTLMLLPGARPGCDPVRLLLDHEPQRAGEDE
;
A
#
# COMPACT_ATOMS: atom_id res chain seq x y z
N MET A 1 -7.15 -7.58 -21.96
CA MET A 1 -7.86 -8.27 -20.84
C MET A 1 -6.93 -9.34 -20.33
N GLU A 2 -6.16 -9.04 -19.29
CA GLU A 2 -5.22 -10.01 -18.71
C GLU A 2 -6.03 -11.13 -18.04
N ALA A 3 -5.72 -12.35 -18.40
CA ALA A 3 -6.38 -13.54 -17.86
C ALA A 3 -6.11 -13.62 -16.35
N PHE A 4 -7.14 -13.91 -15.55
CA PHE A 4 -6.98 -14.21 -14.12
C PHE A 4 -5.87 -15.25 -13.90
N PRO A 5 -5.11 -15.11 -12.81
CA PRO A 5 -4.02 -16.04 -12.53
C PRO A 5 -4.52 -17.47 -12.48
N GLY A 6 -3.82 -18.37 -13.17
CA GLY A 6 -4.17 -19.80 -13.21
C GLY A 6 -4.22 -20.44 -11.81
N LYS A 7 -4.79 -21.64 -11.69
CA LYS A 7 -5.00 -22.36 -10.41
C LYS A 7 -3.75 -22.42 -9.52
N GLU A 8 -2.57 -22.58 -10.11
CA GLU A 8 -1.29 -22.62 -9.37
C GLU A 8 -0.96 -21.28 -8.70
N ARG A 9 -1.11 -20.17 -9.44
CA ARG A 9 -0.86 -18.83 -8.90
C ARG A 9 -1.81 -18.47 -7.76
N LEU A 10 -3.06 -18.88 -7.85
CA LEU A 10 -4.04 -18.72 -6.76
C LEU A 10 -3.65 -19.56 -5.54
N THR A 11 -3.08 -20.75 -5.74
CA THR A 11 -2.59 -21.58 -4.63
C THR A 11 -1.41 -20.95 -3.92
N ILE A 12 -0.45 -20.39 -4.66
CA ILE A 12 0.70 -19.65 -4.10
C ILE A 12 0.21 -18.44 -3.33
N LEU A 13 -0.71 -17.62 -3.90
CA LEU A 13 -1.28 -16.47 -3.23
C LEU A 13 -1.99 -16.84 -1.92
N ARG A 14 -2.77 -17.92 -1.92
CA ARG A 14 -3.44 -18.44 -0.70
C ARG A 14 -2.43 -18.81 0.39
N ARG A 15 -1.34 -19.48 0.03
CA ARG A 15 -0.27 -19.84 0.98
C ARG A 15 0.44 -18.60 1.52
N LEU A 16 0.72 -17.62 0.65
CA LEU A 16 1.32 -16.36 1.05
C LEU A 16 0.43 -15.61 2.05
N ILE A 17 -0.86 -15.45 1.74
CA ILE A 17 -1.83 -14.79 2.63
C ILE A 17 -1.93 -15.54 3.96
N ALA A 18 -2.08 -16.87 3.93
CA ALA A 18 -2.16 -17.66 5.15
C ALA A 18 -0.89 -17.54 6.01
N TYR A 19 0.27 -17.49 5.38
CA TYR A 19 1.54 -17.25 6.07
C TYR A 19 1.60 -15.85 6.69
N ALA A 20 1.23 -14.83 5.93
CA ALA A 20 1.23 -13.45 6.40
C ALA A 20 0.24 -13.25 7.56
N GLU A 21 -0.94 -13.85 7.51
CA GLU A 21 -1.89 -13.84 8.64
C GLU A 21 -1.32 -14.56 9.87
N LYS A 22 -0.72 -15.73 9.69
CA LYS A 22 -0.16 -16.50 10.79
C LYS A 22 1.00 -15.80 11.50
N ILE A 23 1.90 -15.16 10.72
CA ILE A 23 3.15 -14.58 11.26
C ILE A 23 2.98 -13.12 11.65
N PHE A 24 2.29 -12.34 10.82
CA PHE A 24 2.20 -10.88 10.99
C PHE A 24 0.84 -10.42 11.50
N HIS A 25 -0.17 -11.31 11.56
CA HIS A 25 -1.56 -10.92 11.82
C HIS A 25 -2.00 -9.75 10.92
N LEU A 26 -1.65 -9.86 9.64
CA LEU A 26 -1.60 -8.73 8.73
C LEU A 26 -2.94 -8.02 8.60
N SER A 27 -4.04 -8.75 8.46
CA SER A 27 -5.38 -8.14 8.36
C SER A 27 -5.70 -7.31 9.62
N ASN A 28 -5.41 -7.82 10.80
CA ASN A 28 -5.64 -7.09 12.05
C ASN A 28 -4.71 -5.89 12.17
N THR A 29 -3.43 -6.05 11.84
CA THR A 29 -2.42 -4.98 11.89
C THR A 29 -2.79 -3.83 10.96
N VAL A 30 -3.19 -4.13 9.72
CA VAL A 30 -3.59 -3.11 8.74
C VAL A 30 -4.91 -2.47 9.12
N VAL A 31 -5.91 -3.26 9.57
CA VAL A 31 -7.20 -2.71 10.01
C VAL A 31 -7.04 -1.80 11.23
N ALA A 32 -6.21 -2.19 12.20
CA ALA A 32 -5.93 -1.38 13.39
C ALA A 32 -5.20 -0.06 13.06
N GLY A 33 -4.44 -0.04 11.96
CA GLY A 33 -3.73 1.15 11.49
C GLY A 33 -4.61 2.16 10.72
N VAL A 34 -5.89 1.86 10.50
CA VAL A 34 -6.79 2.72 9.71
C VAL A 34 -7.98 3.17 10.55
N VAL A 35 -8.18 4.48 10.66
CA VAL A 35 -9.33 5.06 11.34
C VAL A 35 -10.44 5.35 10.35
N ASP A 36 -11.60 4.74 10.57
CA ASP A 36 -12.81 4.99 9.79
C ASP A 36 -13.61 6.16 10.39
N ARG A 37 -13.63 7.29 9.70
CA ARG A 37 -14.33 8.51 10.14
C ARG A 37 -15.82 8.54 9.75
N ARG A 38 -16.36 7.47 9.16
CA ARG A 38 -17.78 7.42 8.78
C ARG A 38 -18.67 7.23 10.02
N ARG A 39 -19.80 7.94 10.07
CA ARG A 39 -20.73 7.90 11.21
C ARG A 39 -21.47 6.56 11.34
N GLN A 40 -21.92 5.98 10.23
CA GLN A 40 -22.70 4.73 10.18
C GLN A 40 -22.30 3.90 8.95
N PRO A 41 -21.17 3.19 9.01
CA PRO A 41 -20.68 2.43 7.88
C PRO A 41 -21.54 1.19 7.61
N ARG A 42 -22.21 1.13 6.44
CA ARG A 42 -22.89 -0.09 5.97
C ARG A 42 -21.92 -1.21 5.60
N ILE A 43 -20.72 -0.84 5.13
CA ILE A 43 -19.65 -1.77 4.80
C ILE A 43 -18.55 -1.60 5.87
N PRO A 44 -18.17 -2.66 6.59
CA PRO A 44 -17.11 -2.58 7.60
C PRO A 44 -15.79 -2.06 7.01
N ALA A 45 -15.06 -1.25 7.79
CA ALA A 45 -13.74 -0.73 7.38
C ALA A 45 -12.77 -1.86 7.01
N SER A 46 -12.76 -2.96 7.77
CA SER A 46 -11.93 -4.13 7.51
C SER A 46 -12.13 -4.70 6.09
N ARG A 47 -13.33 -4.68 5.58
CA ARG A 47 -13.63 -5.16 4.23
C ARG A 47 -13.03 -4.25 3.15
N ILE A 48 -13.12 -2.93 3.34
CA ILE A 48 -12.51 -1.95 2.43
C ILE A 48 -10.99 -2.08 2.47
N VAL A 49 -10.41 -2.13 3.66
CA VAL A 49 -8.96 -2.28 3.86
C VAL A 49 -8.44 -3.57 3.21
N ASN A 50 -9.13 -4.70 3.43
CA ASN A 50 -8.78 -5.97 2.80
C ASN A 50 -8.93 -5.92 1.27
N SER A 51 -9.90 -5.17 0.74
CA SER A 51 -10.05 -4.97 -0.71
C SER A 51 -8.85 -4.22 -1.29
N VAL A 52 -8.40 -3.16 -0.61
CA VAL A 52 -7.21 -2.40 -1.02
C VAL A 52 -5.95 -3.27 -0.90
N ALA A 53 -5.78 -4.01 0.20
CA ALA A 53 -4.68 -4.95 0.36
C ALA A 53 -4.65 -6.01 -0.75
N ALA A 54 -5.83 -6.54 -1.13
CA ALA A 54 -5.95 -7.48 -2.24
C ALA A 54 -5.47 -6.90 -3.56
N LEU A 55 -5.80 -5.65 -3.86
CA LEU A 55 -5.37 -4.95 -5.06
C LEU A 55 -3.84 -4.92 -5.18
N PHE A 56 -3.16 -4.57 -4.08
CA PHE A 56 -1.68 -4.54 -4.05
C PHE A 56 -1.05 -5.94 -4.11
N TRP A 57 -1.56 -6.90 -3.35
CA TRP A 57 -1.00 -8.26 -3.30
C TRP A 57 -1.14 -9.02 -4.61
N THR A 58 -2.22 -8.75 -5.34
CA THR A 58 -2.46 -9.38 -6.64
C THR A 58 -1.94 -8.55 -7.80
N ARG A 59 -1.37 -7.36 -7.53
CA ARG A 59 -0.88 -6.43 -8.54
C ARG A 59 -1.95 -6.05 -9.57
N MET A 60 -3.19 -5.92 -9.13
CA MET A 60 -4.28 -5.45 -9.98
C MET A 60 -4.12 -3.96 -10.26
N GLY A 61 -4.21 -3.58 -11.52
CA GLY A 61 -3.97 -2.21 -11.96
C GLY A 61 -5.12 -1.24 -11.70
N SER A 62 -6.29 -1.71 -11.22
CA SER A 62 -7.45 -0.84 -11.01
C SER A 62 -8.46 -1.41 -10.03
N LEU A 63 -9.26 -0.54 -9.42
CA LEU A 63 -10.39 -0.93 -8.57
C LEU A 63 -11.46 -1.70 -9.36
N ASN A 64 -11.64 -1.41 -10.66
CA ASN A 64 -12.55 -2.16 -11.51
C ASN A 64 -12.10 -3.61 -11.70
N ALA A 65 -10.79 -3.84 -11.86
CA ALA A 65 -10.25 -5.19 -11.93
C ALA A 65 -10.47 -5.94 -10.60
N LEU A 66 -10.34 -5.26 -9.47
CA LEU A 66 -10.66 -5.81 -8.15
C LEU A 66 -12.13 -6.17 -8.02
N GLU A 67 -13.04 -5.32 -8.47
CA GLU A 67 -14.48 -5.57 -8.46
C GLU A 67 -14.83 -6.82 -9.27
N LEU A 68 -14.28 -6.96 -10.48
CA LEU A 68 -14.44 -8.17 -11.30
C LEU A 68 -13.88 -9.41 -10.60
N ALA A 69 -12.70 -9.31 -9.99
CA ALA A 69 -12.09 -10.42 -9.25
C ALA A 69 -12.90 -10.84 -8.02
N ALA A 70 -13.57 -9.91 -7.36
CA ALA A 70 -14.39 -10.15 -6.19
C ALA A 70 -15.58 -11.09 -6.45
N HIS A 71 -15.98 -11.30 -7.71
CA HIS A 71 -16.97 -12.30 -8.09
C HIS A 71 -16.44 -13.75 -8.02
N SER A 72 -15.11 -13.95 -7.98
CA SER A 72 -14.53 -15.30 -7.84
C SER A 72 -14.78 -15.90 -6.44
N SER A 73 -14.87 -17.21 -6.35
CA SER A 73 -15.08 -17.90 -5.08
C SER A 73 -13.95 -17.66 -4.07
N PHE A 74 -12.72 -17.48 -4.56
CA PHE A 74 -11.55 -17.17 -3.73
C PHE A 74 -11.66 -15.78 -3.11
N PHE A 75 -11.88 -14.76 -3.93
CA PHE A 75 -11.98 -13.37 -3.44
C PHE A 75 -13.21 -13.17 -2.57
N ARG A 76 -14.35 -13.75 -2.91
CA ARG A 76 -15.56 -13.70 -2.05
C ARG A 76 -15.32 -14.27 -0.66
N ARG A 77 -14.54 -15.33 -0.55
CA ARG A 77 -14.22 -15.95 0.75
C ARG A 77 -13.27 -15.08 1.56
N TRP A 78 -12.30 -14.46 0.90
CA TRP A 78 -11.30 -13.61 1.54
C TRP A 78 -11.84 -12.23 1.90
N LEU A 79 -12.53 -11.56 0.97
CA LEU A 79 -13.09 -10.21 1.18
C LEU A 79 -14.44 -10.21 1.92
N GLY A 80 -15.02 -11.38 2.13
CA GLY A 80 -16.38 -11.57 2.63
C GLY A 80 -17.41 -11.72 1.51
N GLN A 81 -18.65 -12.07 1.89
CA GLN A 81 -19.70 -12.42 0.91
C GLN A 81 -20.21 -11.24 0.08
N SER A 82 -20.13 -10.01 0.57
CA SER A 82 -20.57 -8.83 -0.17
C SER A 82 -19.42 -8.22 -0.96
N VAL A 83 -19.61 -8.09 -2.25
CA VAL A 83 -18.71 -7.40 -3.17
C VAL A 83 -18.87 -5.89 -2.94
N CYS A 84 -17.73 -5.19 -2.77
CA CYS A 84 -17.71 -3.73 -2.78
C CYS A 84 -17.48 -3.26 -4.20
N SER A 85 -18.31 -2.30 -4.67
CA SER A 85 -18.05 -1.67 -5.95
C SER A 85 -16.75 -0.85 -5.92
N ALA A 86 -16.10 -0.71 -7.07
CA ALA A 86 -14.91 0.12 -7.25
C ALA A 86 -15.11 1.53 -6.66
N ASP A 87 -16.25 2.15 -6.96
CA ASP A 87 -16.61 3.47 -6.44
C ASP A 87 -16.74 3.51 -4.92
N SER A 88 -17.30 2.44 -4.32
CA SER A 88 -17.44 2.35 -2.86
C SER A 88 -16.07 2.24 -2.20
N VAL A 89 -15.18 1.41 -2.74
CA VAL A 89 -13.80 1.30 -2.24
C VAL A 89 -13.09 2.65 -2.34
N GLY A 90 -13.10 3.29 -3.52
CA GLY A 90 -12.44 4.57 -3.75
C GLY A 90 -12.95 5.69 -2.82
N ARG A 91 -14.28 5.86 -2.73
CA ARG A 91 -14.88 6.90 -1.86
C ARG A 91 -14.58 6.68 -0.39
N VAL A 92 -14.65 5.44 0.08
CA VAL A 92 -14.41 5.13 1.49
C VAL A 92 -12.95 5.28 1.84
N THR A 93 -12.04 4.82 0.97
CA THR A 93 -10.59 4.97 1.19
C THR A 93 -10.19 6.45 1.30
N ALA A 94 -10.81 7.34 0.51
CA ALA A 94 -10.57 8.79 0.59
C ALA A 94 -10.99 9.41 1.94
N LEU A 95 -11.86 8.76 2.72
CA LEU A 95 -12.33 9.22 4.03
C LEU A 95 -11.60 8.52 5.20
N MET A 96 -10.73 7.57 4.92
CA MET A 96 -9.96 6.85 5.94
C MET A 96 -8.68 7.59 6.29
N ASP A 97 -8.36 7.59 7.57
CA ASP A 97 -7.06 8.04 8.06
C ASP A 97 -6.13 6.83 8.18
N ALA A 98 -5.05 6.85 7.44
CA ALA A 98 -4.10 5.75 7.35
C ALA A 98 -2.79 6.02 8.14
N ALA A 99 -2.73 7.08 8.94
CA ALA A 99 -1.50 7.44 9.68
C ALA A 99 -1.00 6.30 10.58
N GLY A 100 -1.92 5.51 11.16
CA GLY A 100 -1.56 4.37 12.00
C GLY A 100 -0.93 3.19 11.25
N LEU A 101 -0.91 3.16 9.91
CA LEU A 101 -0.24 2.12 9.13
C LEU A 101 1.28 2.09 9.37
N ARG A 102 1.88 3.20 9.78
CA ARG A 102 3.29 3.27 10.21
C ARG A 102 3.60 2.25 11.31
N CYS A 103 2.73 2.12 12.31
CA CYS A 103 2.87 1.12 13.36
C CYS A 103 2.86 -0.30 12.80
N GLY A 104 2.09 -0.54 11.74
CA GLY A 104 2.06 -1.82 11.03
C GLY A 104 3.39 -2.15 10.35
N ILE A 105 4.04 -1.16 9.75
CA ILE A 105 5.38 -1.32 9.15
C ILE A 105 6.39 -1.74 10.21
N HIS A 106 6.43 -1.05 11.36
CA HIS A 106 7.32 -1.38 12.47
C HIS A 106 7.03 -2.77 13.04
N HIS A 107 5.75 -3.15 13.16
CA HIS A 107 5.38 -4.50 13.60
C HIS A 107 5.92 -5.58 12.65
N ILE A 108 5.80 -5.39 11.34
CA ILE A 108 6.35 -6.31 10.34
C ILE A 108 7.87 -6.41 10.46
N TYR A 109 8.56 -5.28 10.58
CA TYR A 109 10.01 -5.24 10.78
C TYR A 109 10.45 -6.04 12.00
N ASP A 110 9.82 -5.82 13.15
CA ASP A 110 10.13 -6.51 14.41
C ASP A 110 9.91 -8.03 14.28
N ARG A 111 8.86 -8.44 13.59
CA ARG A 111 8.61 -9.87 13.32
C ARG A 111 9.65 -10.49 12.41
N LEU A 112 10.05 -9.79 11.34
CA LEU A 112 11.12 -10.26 10.45
C LEU A 112 12.45 -10.36 11.18
N LYS A 113 12.80 -9.38 12.01
CA LYS A 113 14.01 -9.38 12.84
C LYS A 113 14.00 -10.55 13.83
N ARG A 114 12.91 -10.74 14.57
CA ARG A 114 12.75 -11.83 15.54
C ARG A 114 12.87 -13.21 14.87
N ASN A 115 12.32 -13.36 13.70
CA ASN A 115 12.36 -14.61 12.93
C ASN A 115 13.68 -14.81 12.17
N LYS A 116 14.67 -13.91 12.35
CA LYS A 116 15.97 -13.94 11.64
C LYS A 116 15.80 -14.00 10.11
N ALA A 117 14.72 -13.40 9.60
CA ALA A 117 14.45 -13.36 8.18
C ALA A 117 15.26 -12.25 7.46
N LEU A 118 15.70 -11.25 8.20
CA LEU A 118 16.60 -10.23 7.69
C LEU A 118 18.04 -10.78 7.68
N PRO A 119 18.82 -10.53 6.61
CA PRO A 119 20.23 -10.90 6.57
C PRO A 119 21.00 -10.23 7.71
N ASP A 120 21.93 -10.97 8.30
CA ASP A 120 22.89 -10.39 9.25
C ASP A 120 23.84 -9.49 8.46
N GLN A 121 23.99 -8.25 8.90
CA GLN A 121 24.79 -7.22 8.26
C GLN A 121 26.12 -6.97 9.01
N GLY A 122 26.54 -7.91 9.84
CA GLY A 122 27.78 -7.73 10.64
C GLY A 122 27.70 -6.52 11.59
N GLY A 123 26.49 -6.17 12.04
CA GLY A 123 26.27 -5.07 12.98
C GLY A 123 25.99 -3.70 12.33
N LEU A 124 26.17 -3.56 11.01
CA LEU A 124 25.86 -2.32 10.28
C LEU A 124 24.54 -2.46 9.52
N GLY A 125 23.54 -1.65 9.85
CA GLY A 125 22.34 -1.49 9.08
C GLY A 125 22.51 -0.34 8.07
N VAL A 126 22.28 -0.60 6.79
CA VAL A 126 22.23 0.44 5.77
C VAL A 126 20.79 0.78 5.47
N ALA A 127 20.44 2.05 5.53
CA ALA A 127 19.14 2.55 5.10
C ALA A 127 19.33 3.64 4.03
N ALA A 128 18.44 3.67 3.06
CA ALA A 128 18.36 4.74 2.06
C ALA A 128 17.16 5.62 2.39
N LEU A 129 17.39 6.93 2.34
CA LEU A 129 16.34 7.96 2.39
C LEU A 129 16.21 8.54 0.99
N ASP A 130 14.98 8.53 0.46
CA ASP A 130 14.71 9.02 -0.89
C ASP A 130 13.36 9.72 -0.97
N GLY A 131 13.32 10.83 -1.70
CA GLY A 131 12.11 11.58 -1.98
C GLY A 131 11.57 11.23 -3.36
N HIS A 132 10.28 10.87 -3.43
CA HIS A 132 9.71 10.59 -4.74
C HIS A 132 8.31 11.17 -4.92
N GLU A 133 7.98 11.51 -6.15
CA GLU A 133 6.65 11.99 -6.52
C GLU A 133 5.75 10.81 -6.87
N SER A 134 4.63 10.69 -6.15
CA SER A 134 3.70 9.58 -6.33
C SER A 134 2.62 9.88 -7.37
N HIS A 135 2.30 11.15 -7.59
CA HIS A 135 1.27 11.58 -8.52
C HIS A 135 1.50 13.01 -8.98
N ALA A 136 1.24 13.31 -10.25
CA ALA A 136 1.24 14.67 -10.78
C ALA A 136 0.09 14.87 -11.78
N SER A 137 -0.55 16.05 -11.77
CA SER A 137 -1.69 16.38 -12.62
C SER A 137 -1.76 17.88 -12.91
N TYR A 138 -2.26 18.26 -14.08
CA TYR A 138 -2.57 19.64 -14.44
C TYR A 138 -4.03 20.04 -14.20
N ARG A 139 -4.89 19.07 -13.84
CA ARG A 139 -6.34 19.29 -13.71
C ARG A 139 -6.90 18.87 -12.36
N ARG A 140 -6.38 17.78 -11.79
CA ARG A 140 -6.88 17.20 -10.55
C ARG A 140 -5.96 17.61 -9.41
N HIS A 141 -6.53 18.17 -8.36
CA HIS A 141 -5.82 18.55 -7.15
C HIS A 141 -6.69 18.28 -5.91
N CYS A 142 -6.04 18.16 -4.78
CA CYS A 142 -6.68 18.08 -3.46
C CYS A 142 -6.03 19.12 -2.52
N PRO A 143 -6.60 19.36 -1.35
CA PRO A 143 -6.03 20.35 -0.41
C PRO A 143 -4.60 20.07 0.06
N GLY A 144 -4.13 18.82 -0.09
CA GLY A 144 -2.77 18.43 0.26
C GLY A 144 -1.79 18.38 -0.91
N CYS A 145 -2.18 18.85 -2.10
CA CYS A 145 -1.26 18.93 -3.24
C CYS A 145 -0.21 20.01 -3.03
N LEU A 146 1.01 19.69 -3.44
CA LEU A 146 2.06 20.66 -3.73
C LEU A 146 1.82 21.24 -5.13
N GLU A 147 2.29 22.46 -5.35
CA GLU A 147 2.13 23.16 -6.62
C GLU A 147 3.50 23.56 -7.18
N ARG A 148 3.65 23.44 -8.48
CA ARG A 148 4.80 23.98 -9.20
C ARG A 148 4.39 24.55 -10.54
N THR A 149 5.07 25.58 -10.97
CA THR A 149 4.89 26.19 -12.28
C THR A 149 5.81 25.52 -13.30
N ILE A 150 5.22 24.93 -14.33
CA ILE A 150 5.96 24.35 -15.46
C ILE A 150 5.88 25.30 -16.63
N ARG A 151 7.04 25.74 -17.13
CA ARG A 151 7.18 26.60 -18.30
C ARG A 151 7.65 25.77 -19.49
N THR A 152 6.86 25.77 -20.57
CA THR A 152 7.22 25.13 -21.84
C THR A 152 7.08 26.15 -22.96
N GLY A 153 8.21 26.69 -23.42
CA GLY A 153 8.23 27.81 -24.35
C GLY A 153 7.59 29.06 -23.71
N GLN A 154 6.56 29.59 -24.38
CA GLN A 154 5.80 30.75 -23.87
C GLN A 154 4.58 30.37 -23.02
N THR A 155 4.37 29.07 -22.81
CA THR A 155 3.20 28.60 -22.03
C THR A 155 3.64 28.28 -20.61
N GLU A 156 2.89 28.80 -19.65
CA GLU A 156 3.04 28.53 -18.24
C GLU A 156 1.83 27.79 -17.72
N ARG A 157 2.03 26.69 -16.96
CA ARG A 157 0.97 25.87 -16.40
C ARG A 157 1.30 25.46 -14.98
N THR A 158 0.32 25.53 -14.08
CA THR A 158 0.44 24.98 -12.74
C THR A 158 0.26 23.45 -12.78
N GLN A 159 1.22 22.74 -12.22
CA GLN A 159 1.15 21.30 -12.00
C GLN A 159 1.00 21.04 -10.50
N TYR A 160 0.01 20.24 -10.16
CA TYR A 160 -0.27 19.76 -8.82
C TYR A 160 0.36 18.38 -8.63
N TYR A 161 1.05 18.15 -7.53
CA TYR A 161 1.73 16.89 -7.30
C TYR A 161 1.76 16.49 -5.82
N HIS A 162 2.00 15.22 -5.56
CA HIS A 162 2.27 14.70 -4.22
C HIS A 162 3.70 14.18 -4.18
N ARG A 163 4.43 14.54 -3.14
CA ARG A 163 5.76 14.04 -2.86
C ARG A 163 5.77 13.37 -1.50
N GLN A 164 6.56 12.34 -1.34
CA GLN A 164 6.80 11.68 -0.08
C GLN A 164 8.27 11.33 0.07
N VAL A 165 8.76 11.36 1.29
CA VAL A 165 10.08 10.85 1.65
C VAL A 165 9.91 9.45 2.21
N THR A 166 10.72 8.52 1.75
CA THR A 166 10.69 7.12 2.17
C THR A 166 12.02 6.71 2.78
N LEU A 167 11.97 6.00 3.90
CA LEU A 167 13.11 5.37 4.52
C LEU A 167 13.06 3.87 4.25
N MET A 168 14.05 3.34 3.54
CA MET A 168 14.11 1.92 3.18
C MET A 168 15.33 1.26 3.80
N LEU A 169 15.14 0.15 4.50
CA LEU A 169 16.24 -0.73 4.90
C LEU A 169 16.73 -1.49 3.66
N LEU A 170 18.05 -1.47 3.46
CA LEU A 170 18.78 -2.18 2.42
C LEU A 170 19.60 -3.30 3.09
N PRO A 171 18.98 -4.42 3.48
CA PRO A 171 19.74 -5.53 4.04
C PRO A 171 20.67 -6.11 2.96
N GLY A 172 21.85 -6.53 3.38
CA GLY A 172 22.85 -7.13 2.48
C GLY A 172 22.25 -8.28 1.66
N ALA A 173 22.74 -8.45 0.46
CA ALA A 173 22.32 -9.56 -0.39
C ALA A 173 22.81 -10.90 0.19
N ARG A 174 21.93 -11.90 0.22
CA ARG A 174 22.35 -13.29 0.41
C ARG A 174 22.72 -13.88 -0.94
N PRO A 175 23.78 -14.69 -1.03
CA PRO A 175 24.12 -15.37 -2.28
C PRO A 175 22.89 -16.13 -2.82
N GLY A 176 22.54 -15.91 -4.08
CA GLY A 176 21.41 -16.58 -4.74
C GLY A 176 20.01 -16.06 -4.37
N CYS A 177 19.90 -14.98 -3.59
CA CYS A 177 18.61 -14.36 -3.30
C CYS A 177 18.61 -12.89 -3.70
N ASP A 178 17.49 -12.42 -4.23
CA ASP A 178 17.30 -10.99 -4.44
C ASP A 178 17.35 -10.23 -3.11
N PRO A 179 17.95 -9.03 -3.08
CA PRO A 179 18.02 -8.23 -1.85
C PRO A 179 16.59 -7.85 -1.41
N VAL A 180 16.26 -8.17 -0.16
CA VAL A 180 15.01 -7.72 0.45
C VAL A 180 15.11 -6.21 0.65
N ARG A 181 14.13 -5.48 0.16
CA ARG A 181 13.97 -4.04 0.42
C ARG A 181 12.77 -3.88 1.34
N LEU A 182 12.98 -3.29 2.51
CA LEU A 182 11.92 -3.13 3.49
C LEU A 182 11.69 -1.65 3.76
N LEU A 183 10.48 -1.19 3.49
CA LEU A 183 10.04 0.14 3.90
C LEU A 183 10.03 0.20 5.43
N LEU A 184 10.78 1.13 6.02
CA LEU A 184 10.79 1.37 7.46
C LEU A 184 9.85 2.50 7.85
N ASP A 185 9.79 3.55 7.02
CA ASP A 185 8.95 4.69 7.26
C ASP A 185 8.68 5.47 5.98
N HIS A 186 7.64 6.31 6.01
CA HIS A 186 7.34 7.27 4.97
C HIS A 186 6.68 8.52 5.57
N GLU A 187 7.00 9.67 5.01
CA GLU A 187 6.39 10.94 5.37
C GLU A 187 5.94 11.66 4.12
N PRO A 188 4.64 11.96 3.97
CA PRO A 188 4.16 12.82 2.90
C PRO A 188 4.60 14.26 3.16
N GLN A 189 5.18 14.91 2.16
CA GLN A 189 5.51 16.33 2.20
C GLN A 189 4.23 17.14 2.07
N ARG A 190 4.07 18.14 2.95
CA ARG A 190 2.92 19.05 2.94
C ARG A 190 3.29 20.40 2.33
N ALA A 191 2.28 21.11 1.82
CA ALA A 191 2.49 22.46 1.32
C ALA A 191 3.04 23.37 2.42
N GLY A 192 4.16 24.07 2.13
CA GLY A 192 4.85 24.96 3.07
C GLY A 192 5.89 24.29 3.96
N GLU A 193 6.15 22.98 3.79
CA GLU A 193 7.28 22.29 4.41
C GLU A 193 8.46 22.33 3.44
N ASP A 194 9.61 22.83 3.90
CA ASP A 194 10.87 22.79 3.16
C ASP A 194 11.44 21.36 3.16
N GLU A 195 12.29 21.07 2.17
CA GLU A 195 12.96 19.77 2.04
C GLU A 195 14.02 19.50 3.11
#